data_acf74f4fa932a781d262ee9ba8e3e724
#
_entry.id   acf74f4fa932a781d262ee9ba8e3e724
#
_cell.length_a   1.000
_cell.length_b   1.000
_cell.length_c   1.000
_cell.angle_alpha   90.00
_cell.angle_beta   90.00
_cell.angle_gamma   90.00
#
_symmetry.space_group_name_H-M   'P 1'
#
loop_
_entity.id
_entity.type
_entity.pdbx_description
1 polymer ?
#
loop_
_entity_poly.entity_id
_entity_poly.type
_entity_poly.pdbx_seq_one_letter_code
_entity_poly.pdbx_strand_id
1 'polypeptide(L)'
;MRKLLLIIGMFFMMAIVGNAQRKRAFMVGISHYDTALTGYQWNNINGTNDVQLLSPILKKQGFYLSTLLDDQATYQNITSLLSTFTNQTKKGDIVYLHFSTHGQPVEDINGDEEDGWDEAIIPIDAYKIYKKRVYEGKKHLLDDQLNTYIKKLRTKIGPSGILYVVIDACHAGTSSRANDETVRGTKVGFTYNNKVFKPSSQKKSHYKVDASAKMSHVMYLEACRPDQVNMEIKVKDRRYGPLSYNISQALQTKPLTTNAAEFLNSVKASIMNGGYWPNNQNLVTETSF
;
A
#
# COMPACT_ATOMS: atom_id res chain seq x y z
N MET A 1 -17.64 61.47 -48.14
CA MET A 1 -16.63 60.97 -47.19
C MET A 1 -17.28 59.96 -46.25
N ARG A 2 -17.19 58.70 -46.57
CA ARG A 2 -17.74 57.59 -45.70
C ARG A 2 -16.65 57.14 -44.72
N LYS A 3 -16.90 57.34 -43.44
CA LYS A 3 -16.01 56.81 -42.37
C LYS A 3 -16.29 55.33 -42.17
N LEU A 4 -15.28 54.47 -42.46
CA LEU A 4 -15.28 53.04 -42.22
C LEU A 4 -14.88 52.81 -40.75
N LEU A 5 -15.82 52.36 -39.92
CA LEU A 5 -15.53 51.91 -38.55
C LEU A 5 -15.03 50.44 -38.60
N LEU A 6 -13.75 50.27 -38.33
CA LEU A 6 -13.18 48.94 -38.11
C LEU A 6 -13.48 48.53 -36.65
N ILE A 7 -14.38 47.56 -36.46
CA ILE A 7 -14.59 46.89 -35.16
C ILE A 7 -13.57 45.75 -35.07
N ILE A 8 -12.50 45.96 -34.29
CA ILE A 8 -11.55 44.90 -33.94
C ILE A 8 -12.20 44.08 -32.85
N GLY A 9 -12.76 42.91 -33.21
CA GLY A 9 -13.23 41.92 -32.28
C GLY A 9 -12.03 41.23 -31.60
N MET A 10 -11.75 41.60 -30.37
CA MET A 10 -10.74 40.93 -29.53
C MET A 10 -11.33 39.62 -29.02
N PHE A 11 -11.02 38.53 -29.71
CA PHE A 11 -11.31 37.18 -29.23
C PHE A 11 -10.44 36.91 -27.99
N PHE A 12 -11.02 36.98 -26.80
CA PHE A 12 -10.42 36.52 -25.55
C PHE A 12 -10.47 35.00 -25.57
N MET A 13 -9.39 34.36 -26.04
CA MET A 13 -9.21 32.95 -25.92
C MET A 13 -8.96 32.68 -24.42
N MET A 14 -10.01 32.39 -23.65
CA MET A 14 -9.87 31.81 -22.32
C MET A 14 -9.16 30.47 -22.49
N ALA A 15 -7.84 30.45 -22.23
CA ALA A 15 -7.11 29.23 -22.05
C ALA A 15 -7.72 28.52 -20.82
N ILE A 16 -8.53 27.51 -21.08
CA ILE A 16 -8.93 26.55 -20.04
C ILE A 16 -7.63 25.89 -19.62
N VAL A 17 -6.99 26.39 -18.56
CA VAL A 17 -5.92 25.70 -17.87
C VAL A 17 -6.58 24.49 -17.22
N GLY A 18 -6.78 23.45 -18.00
CA GLY A 18 -7.13 22.14 -17.48
C GLY A 18 -6.02 21.77 -16.51
N ASN A 19 -6.35 21.70 -15.21
CA ASN A 19 -5.42 21.14 -14.23
C ASN A 19 -5.07 19.73 -14.71
N ALA A 20 -3.90 19.58 -15.32
CA ALA A 20 -3.41 18.27 -15.73
C ALA A 20 -3.44 17.36 -14.52
N GLN A 21 -4.12 16.23 -14.63
CA GLN A 21 -4.23 15.22 -13.60
C GLN A 21 -2.84 14.77 -13.18
N ARG A 22 -2.46 15.03 -11.93
CA ARG A 22 -1.14 14.68 -11.45
C ARG A 22 -1.17 13.25 -10.92
N LYS A 23 -0.03 12.59 -11.05
CA LYS A 23 0.19 11.24 -10.58
C LYS A 23 1.21 11.25 -9.45
N ARG A 24 0.85 10.67 -8.33
CA ARG A 24 1.69 10.66 -7.13
C ARG A 24 1.74 9.27 -6.52
N ALA A 25 2.93 8.82 -6.13
CA ALA A 25 3.12 7.56 -5.44
C ALA A 25 3.85 7.76 -4.11
N PHE A 26 3.34 7.13 -3.06
CA PHE A 26 3.99 6.97 -1.78
C PHE A 26 4.33 5.49 -1.60
N MET A 27 5.59 5.15 -1.36
CA MET A 27 6.03 3.77 -1.33
C MET A 27 6.96 3.52 -0.15
N VAL A 28 6.69 2.45 0.58
CA VAL A 28 7.52 1.94 1.68
C VAL A 28 8.01 0.55 1.33
N GLY A 29 9.31 0.30 1.44
CA GLY A 29 9.91 -1.01 1.23
C GLY A 29 10.98 -1.28 2.28
N ILE A 30 10.85 -2.39 3.01
CA ILE A 30 11.79 -2.76 4.07
C ILE A 30 12.32 -4.16 3.80
N SER A 31 13.65 -4.29 3.80
CA SER A 31 14.33 -5.57 3.63
C SER A 31 15.12 -5.99 4.85
N HIS A 32 15.81 -5.05 5.50
CA HIS A 32 16.80 -5.34 6.54
C HIS A 32 16.24 -5.04 7.93
N TYR A 33 15.43 -5.97 8.45
CA TYR A 33 14.85 -5.89 9.79
C TYR A 33 15.78 -6.37 10.92
N ASP A 34 16.88 -6.99 10.60
CA ASP A 34 17.87 -7.56 11.55
C ASP A 34 18.80 -6.51 12.16
N THR A 35 18.64 -5.25 11.77
CA THR A 35 19.48 -4.18 12.26
C THR A 35 19.31 -3.95 13.77
N ALA A 36 20.31 -3.35 14.38
CA ALA A 36 20.35 -3.06 15.81
C ALA A 36 19.18 -2.22 16.34
N LEU A 37 18.38 -1.61 15.43
CA LEU A 37 17.23 -0.79 15.78
C LEU A 37 16.08 -1.59 16.39
N THR A 38 15.89 -2.85 15.97
CA THR A 38 14.76 -3.65 16.45
C THR A 38 15.15 -4.67 17.48
N GLY A 39 16.38 -5.18 17.50
CA GLY A 39 16.89 -6.18 18.49
C GLY A 39 15.98 -7.40 18.70
N TYR A 40 14.84 -7.51 18.00
CA TYR A 40 13.76 -8.46 18.26
C TYR A 40 13.21 -9.12 17.01
N GLN A 41 14.04 -9.96 16.38
CA GLN A 41 13.59 -11.18 15.71
C GLN A 41 12.65 -11.05 14.51
N TRP A 42 12.62 -9.93 13.83
CA TRP A 42 12.10 -9.90 12.48
C TRP A 42 13.13 -10.48 11.52
N ASN A 43 12.71 -11.43 10.69
CA ASN A 43 13.56 -11.92 9.60
C ASN A 43 13.67 -10.87 8.52
N ASN A 44 14.78 -10.88 7.78
CA ASN A 44 14.91 -10.08 6.58
C ASN A 44 13.94 -10.57 5.49
N ILE A 45 13.42 -9.64 4.72
CA ILE A 45 12.60 -9.86 3.53
C ILE A 45 13.18 -9.06 2.36
N ASN A 46 12.45 -8.92 1.25
CA ASN A 46 12.96 -8.19 0.10
C ASN A 46 12.06 -7.04 -0.36
N GLY A 47 11.46 -6.31 0.58
CA GLY A 47 10.53 -5.20 0.28
C GLY A 47 11.16 -4.04 -0.47
N THR A 48 12.45 -3.76 -0.27
CA THR A 48 13.16 -2.72 -1.04
C THR A 48 13.25 -3.08 -2.52
N ASN A 49 13.37 -4.38 -2.86
CA ASN A 49 13.40 -4.82 -4.26
C ASN A 49 12.11 -4.46 -4.98
N ASP A 50 10.96 -4.53 -4.30
CA ASP A 50 9.66 -4.20 -4.89
C ASP A 50 9.55 -2.72 -5.23
N VAL A 51 9.96 -1.85 -4.31
CA VAL A 51 9.98 -0.41 -4.56
C VAL A 51 10.97 -0.07 -5.67
N GLN A 52 12.15 -0.71 -5.71
CA GLN A 52 13.13 -0.54 -6.78
C GLN A 52 12.60 -1.02 -8.14
N LEU A 53 11.82 -2.10 -8.18
CA LEU A 53 11.20 -2.64 -9.38
C LEU A 53 10.13 -1.70 -9.94
N LEU A 54 9.26 -1.18 -9.07
CA LEU A 54 8.10 -0.35 -9.45
C LEU A 54 8.48 1.11 -9.74
N SER A 55 9.47 1.65 -9.05
CA SER A 55 9.84 3.08 -9.15
C SER A 55 10.13 3.55 -10.57
N PRO A 56 10.96 2.89 -11.39
CA PRO A 56 11.25 3.34 -12.76
C PRO A 56 10.00 3.27 -13.66
N ILE A 57 9.13 2.28 -13.45
CA ILE A 57 7.90 2.11 -14.22
C ILE A 57 6.94 3.27 -13.92
N LEU A 58 6.71 3.56 -12.65
CA LEU A 58 5.84 4.65 -12.21
C LEU A 58 6.40 6.02 -12.64
N LYS A 59 7.72 6.25 -12.52
CA LYS A 59 8.36 7.47 -13.04
C LYS A 59 8.13 7.65 -14.53
N LYS A 60 8.29 6.59 -15.33
CA LYS A 60 8.02 6.61 -16.78
C LYS A 60 6.57 6.95 -17.10
N GLN A 61 5.64 6.60 -16.20
CA GLN A 61 4.22 6.94 -16.30
C GLN A 61 3.87 8.33 -15.76
N GLY A 62 4.86 9.13 -15.34
CA GLY A 62 4.69 10.50 -14.86
C GLY A 62 4.35 10.63 -13.38
N PHE A 63 4.59 9.60 -12.55
CA PHE A 63 4.39 9.70 -11.12
C PHE A 63 5.54 10.44 -10.41
N TYR A 64 5.17 11.35 -9.52
CA TYR A 64 6.06 11.90 -8.50
C TYR A 64 6.15 10.93 -7.34
N LEU A 65 7.36 10.43 -7.04
CA LEU A 65 7.57 9.41 -6.02
C LEU A 65 8.00 10.02 -4.68
N SER A 66 7.41 9.52 -3.60
CA SER A 66 7.84 9.69 -2.21
C SER A 66 8.14 8.30 -1.65
N THR A 67 9.40 7.98 -1.39
CA THR A 67 9.83 6.63 -1.01
C THR A 67 10.56 6.63 0.32
N LEU A 68 10.34 5.58 1.12
CA LEU A 68 11.10 5.28 2.33
C LEU A 68 11.58 3.83 2.26
N LEU A 69 12.87 3.63 2.40
CA LEU A 69 13.50 2.32 2.32
C LEU A 69 14.27 2.02 3.60
N ASP A 70 14.22 0.77 4.06
CA ASP A 70 14.96 0.24 5.21
C ASP A 70 15.03 1.25 6.39
N ASP A 71 16.20 1.70 6.80
CA ASP A 71 16.42 2.59 7.95
C ASP A 71 15.62 3.90 7.90
N GLN A 72 15.20 4.32 6.71
CA GLN A 72 14.33 5.49 6.55
C GLN A 72 12.87 5.19 6.89
N ALA A 73 12.46 3.92 6.84
CA ALA A 73 11.08 3.50 7.02
C ALA A 73 10.69 3.29 8.50
N THR A 74 11.08 4.25 9.37
CA THR A 74 10.61 4.29 10.76
C THR A 74 9.14 4.70 10.84
N TYR A 75 8.44 4.34 11.90
CA TYR A 75 7.06 4.77 12.15
C TYR A 75 6.89 6.29 12.02
N GLN A 76 7.81 7.06 12.65
CA GLN A 76 7.77 8.51 12.61
C GLN A 76 7.94 9.06 11.19
N ASN A 77 8.89 8.52 10.42
CA ASN A 77 9.13 8.98 9.05
C ASN A 77 7.97 8.62 8.13
N ILE A 78 7.42 7.40 8.26
CA ILE A 78 6.25 6.97 7.47
C ILE A 78 5.07 7.90 7.72
N THR A 79 4.71 8.14 8.99
CA THR A 79 3.54 8.96 9.35
C THR A 79 3.74 10.43 8.99
N SER A 80 4.94 10.98 9.18
CA SER A 80 5.26 12.38 8.84
C SER A 80 5.25 12.59 7.32
N LEU A 81 5.87 11.68 6.55
CA LEU A 81 5.90 11.79 5.10
C LEU A 81 4.50 11.56 4.50
N LEU A 82 3.72 10.61 5.04
CA LEU A 82 2.35 10.35 4.60
C LEU A 82 1.43 11.56 4.88
N SER A 83 1.63 12.23 6.01
CA SER A 83 0.93 13.49 6.32
C SER A 83 1.29 14.59 5.32
N THR A 84 2.59 14.80 5.05
CA THR A 84 3.08 15.77 4.06
C THR A 84 2.56 15.45 2.66
N PHE A 85 2.64 14.20 2.24
CA PHE A 85 2.14 13.68 0.98
C PHE A 85 0.64 13.95 0.82
N THR A 86 -0.14 13.66 1.88
CA THR A 86 -1.58 13.94 1.94
C THR A 86 -1.85 15.44 1.76
N ASN A 87 -1.08 16.31 2.43
CA ASN A 87 -1.25 17.76 2.33
C ASN A 87 -0.95 18.31 0.94
N GLN A 88 -0.02 17.72 0.22
CA GLN A 88 0.36 18.10 -1.14
C GLN A 88 -0.58 17.54 -2.23
N THR A 89 -1.40 16.54 -1.91
CA THR A 89 -2.37 15.93 -2.83
C THR A 89 -3.49 16.91 -3.15
N LYS A 90 -3.95 16.92 -4.40
CA LYS A 90 -4.99 17.83 -4.91
C LYS A 90 -6.13 17.07 -5.57
N LYS A 91 -7.23 17.80 -5.80
CA LYS A 91 -8.40 17.28 -6.48
C LYS A 91 -8.05 16.75 -7.88
N GLY A 92 -8.54 15.55 -8.19
CA GLY A 92 -8.33 14.86 -9.46
C GLY A 92 -7.02 14.09 -9.57
N ASP A 93 -6.14 14.10 -8.56
CA ASP A 93 -4.89 13.33 -8.59
C ASP A 93 -5.16 11.82 -8.72
N ILE A 94 -4.26 11.10 -9.39
CA ILE A 94 -4.12 9.64 -9.31
C ILE A 94 -3.06 9.36 -8.25
N VAL A 95 -3.46 8.70 -7.19
CA VAL A 95 -2.58 8.41 -6.04
C VAL A 95 -2.38 6.91 -5.90
N TYR A 96 -1.13 6.51 -5.67
CA TYR A 96 -0.70 5.13 -5.46
C TYR A 96 0.05 5.03 -4.14
N LEU A 97 -0.49 4.28 -3.18
CA LEU A 97 0.18 3.92 -1.94
C LEU A 97 0.66 2.48 -2.05
N HIS A 98 1.89 2.21 -1.60
CA HIS A 98 2.48 0.88 -1.64
C HIS A 98 3.27 0.59 -0.37
N PHE A 99 2.94 -0.52 0.28
CA PHE A 99 3.63 -1.01 1.46
C PHE A 99 4.14 -2.43 1.20
N SER A 100 5.45 -2.57 1.16
CA SER A 100 6.14 -3.84 1.01
C SER A 100 6.99 -4.09 2.26
N THR A 101 6.38 -4.71 3.26
CA THR A 101 6.87 -4.81 4.63
C THR A 101 6.46 -6.15 5.26
N HIS A 102 6.87 -6.38 6.50
CA HIS A 102 6.16 -7.35 7.35
C HIS A 102 4.78 -6.82 7.75
N GLY A 103 3.87 -7.73 8.03
CA GLY A 103 2.61 -7.49 8.72
C GLY A 103 2.54 -8.31 10.01
N GLN A 104 1.69 -7.88 10.96
CA GLN A 104 1.45 -8.57 12.21
C GLN A 104 0.04 -8.28 12.72
N PRO A 105 -0.69 -9.29 13.26
CA PRO A 105 -1.89 -9.03 14.03
C PRO A 105 -1.52 -8.42 15.37
N VAL A 106 -2.24 -7.39 15.77
CA VAL A 106 -2.11 -6.67 17.05
C VAL A 106 -3.39 -6.84 17.83
N GLU A 107 -3.31 -7.12 19.12
CA GLU A 107 -4.50 -7.24 19.94
C GLU A 107 -5.32 -5.96 19.93
N ASP A 108 -6.56 -6.05 19.45
CA ASP A 108 -7.52 -4.95 19.46
C ASP A 108 -7.87 -4.55 20.89
N ILE A 109 -7.60 -3.30 21.25
CA ILE A 109 -7.87 -2.73 22.55
C ILE A 109 -9.05 -1.74 22.56
N ASN A 110 -9.51 -1.31 21.38
CA ASN A 110 -10.63 -0.39 21.23
C ASN A 110 -11.97 -1.14 21.02
N GLY A 111 -11.94 -2.42 20.66
CA GLY A 111 -13.08 -3.32 20.58
C GLY A 111 -13.90 -3.18 19.33
N ASP A 112 -13.33 -2.68 18.24
CA ASP A 112 -14.04 -2.48 16.98
C ASP A 112 -13.84 -3.62 15.95
N GLU A 113 -12.90 -4.55 16.24
CA GLU A 113 -12.69 -5.74 15.41
C GLU A 113 -13.41 -6.98 15.98
N GLU A 114 -14.20 -7.67 15.12
CA GLU A 114 -15.02 -8.83 15.51
C GLU A 114 -14.20 -10.01 16.03
N ASP A 115 -12.99 -10.20 15.54
CA ASP A 115 -12.07 -11.25 15.98
C ASP A 115 -11.14 -10.81 17.11
N GLY A 116 -11.13 -9.51 17.40
CA GLY A 116 -10.35 -8.87 18.47
C GLY A 116 -8.89 -8.68 18.10
N TRP A 117 -8.57 -8.48 16.80
CA TRP A 117 -7.23 -8.21 16.31
C TRP A 117 -7.24 -7.15 15.21
N ASP A 118 -6.41 -6.11 15.40
CA ASP A 118 -6.04 -5.16 14.38
C ASP A 118 -4.94 -5.75 13.48
N GLU A 119 -4.84 -5.27 12.26
CA GLU A 119 -3.70 -5.51 11.38
C GLU A 119 -2.72 -4.35 11.38
N ALA A 120 -1.43 -4.69 11.46
CA ALA A 120 -0.39 -3.69 11.44
C ALA A 120 0.60 -3.90 10.29
N ILE A 121 0.91 -2.82 9.61
CA ILE A 121 2.13 -2.67 8.82
C ILE A 121 3.28 -2.44 9.79
N ILE A 122 4.42 -3.12 9.59
CA ILE A 122 5.55 -3.11 10.51
C ILE A 122 6.65 -2.18 10.01
N PRO A 123 6.81 -0.98 10.60
CA PRO A 123 7.97 -0.13 10.39
C PRO A 123 9.26 -0.78 10.89
N ILE A 124 10.41 -0.29 10.38
CA ILE A 124 11.73 -0.85 10.72
C ILE A 124 12.04 -0.82 12.22
N ASP A 125 11.44 0.11 12.94
CA ASP A 125 11.66 0.35 14.38
C ASP A 125 10.56 -0.20 15.28
N ALA A 126 9.66 -1.03 14.75
CA ALA A 126 8.63 -1.76 15.51
C ALA A 126 9.15 -3.11 15.99
N TYR A 127 8.89 -3.43 17.25
CA TYR A 127 9.28 -4.71 17.85
C TYR A 127 8.19 -5.77 17.61
N LYS A 128 8.61 -7.01 17.43
CA LYS A 128 7.71 -8.14 17.20
C LYS A 128 6.93 -8.57 18.45
N ILE A 129 7.48 -8.32 19.63
CA ILE A 129 6.94 -8.83 20.91
C ILE A 129 6.80 -7.66 21.88
N TYR A 130 5.67 -7.64 22.59
CA TYR A 130 5.42 -6.71 23.69
C TYR A 130 6.49 -6.88 24.78
N LYS A 131 7.02 -5.78 25.24
CA LYS A 131 7.96 -5.75 26.35
C LYS A 131 7.67 -4.56 27.25
N LYS A 132 7.06 -4.84 28.38
CA LYS A 132 6.63 -3.82 29.36
C LYS A 132 7.75 -2.81 29.65
N ARG A 133 7.44 -1.52 29.59
CA ARG A 133 8.34 -0.37 29.80
C ARG A 133 9.49 -0.24 28.79
N VAL A 134 9.58 -1.10 27.78
CA VAL A 134 10.58 -1.04 26.71
C VAL A 134 9.92 -0.77 25.37
N TYR A 135 8.92 -1.59 25.03
CA TYR A 135 8.16 -1.44 23.80
C TYR A 135 6.73 -1.93 23.99
N GLU A 136 5.78 -1.04 23.85
CA GLU A 136 4.35 -1.29 24.13
C GLU A 136 3.48 -1.06 22.89
N GLY A 137 4.01 -1.36 21.69
CA GLY A 137 3.24 -1.35 20.43
C GLY A 137 3.13 0.00 19.71
N LYS A 138 3.66 1.10 20.27
CA LYS A 138 3.46 2.48 19.75
C LYS A 138 3.98 2.74 18.33
N LYS A 139 4.75 1.82 17.77
CA LYS A 139 5.33 1.95 16.43
C LYS A 139 4.77 0.95 15.42
N HIS A 140 3.71 0.23 15.76
CA HIS A 140 2.92 -0.50 14.79
C HIS A 140 2.02 0.51 14.05
N LEU A 141 2.02 0.47 12.72
CA LEU A 141 1.09 1.27 11.95
C LEU A 141 -0.19 0.44 11.74
N LEU A 142 -1.13 0.61 12.65
CA LEU A 142 -2.41 -0.09 12.63
C LEU A 142 -3.23 0.33 11.40
N ASP A 143 -4.08 -0.56 10.93
CA ASP A 143 -5.01 -0.34 9.82
C ASP A 143 -5.95 0.84 10.09
N ASP A 144 -6.45 1.04 11.29
CA ASP A 144 -7.24 2.19 11.73
C ASP A 144 -6.50 3.53 11.52
N GLN A 145 -5.22 3.55 11.89
CA GLN A 145 -4.39 4.74 11.68
C GLN A 145 -4.17 4.99 10.18
N LEU A 146 -3.88 3.94 9.42
CA LEU A 146 -3.72 4.03 7.97
C LEU A 146 -5.03 4.49 7.32
N ASN A 147 -6.17 3.94 7.73
CA ASN A 147 -7.50 4.34 7.25
C ASN A 147 -7.80 5.82 7.48
N THR A 148 -7.30 6.38 8.59
CA THR A 148 -7.41 7.83 8.83
C THR A 148 -6.70 8.66 7.76
N TYR A 149 -5.50 8.26 7.32
CA TYR A 149 -4.79 8.90 6.20
C TYR A 149 -5.49 8.68 4.87
N ILE A 150 -5.97 7.47 4.63
CA ILE A 150 -6.70 7.10 3.41
C ILE A 150 -7.98 7.93 3.27
N LYS A 151 -8.77 8.09 4.32
CA LYS A 151 -9.97 8.95 4.32
C LYS A 151 -9.63 10.41 4.00
N LYS A 152 -8.56 10.95 4.58
CA LYS A 152 -8.07 12.30 4.27
C LYS A 152 -7.61 12.43 2.82
N LEU A 153 -6.85 11.47 2.31
CA LEU A 153 -6.42 11.43 0.91
C LEU A 153 -7.61 11.40 -0.04
N ARG A 154 -8.54 10.48 0.15
CA ARG A 154 -9.75 10.34 -0.67
C ARG A 154 -10.59 11.61 -0.69
N THR A 155 -10.73 12.27 0.46
CA THR A 155 -11.43 13.58 0.55
C THR A 155 -10.71 14.65 -0.27
N LYS A 156 -9.38 14.72 -0.21
CA LYS A 156 -8.60 15.69 -0.98
C LYS A 156 -8.61 15.41 -2.49
N ILE A 157 -8.50 14.16 -2.87
CA ILE A 157 -8.55 13.71 -4.26
C ILE A 157 -9.93 14.00 -4.87
N GLY A 158 -11.01 13.80 -4.09
CA GLY A 158 -12.37 13.99 -4.55
C GLY A 158 -12.79 13.04 -5.68
N PRO A 159 -14.05 13.09 -6.14
CA PRO A 159 -14.62 12.07 -7.02
C PRO A 159 -14.02 12.00 -8.44
N SER A 160 -13.23 13.00 -8.86
CA SER A 160 -12.60 13.03 -10.19
C SER A 160 -11.24 12.34 -10.27
N GLY A 161 -10.69 11.87 -9.14
CA GLY A 161 -9.45 11.13 -9.09
C GLY A 161 -9.62 9.76 -8.47
N ILE A 162 -8.53 9.08 -8.17
CA ILE A 162 -8.54 7.74 -7.61
C ILE A 162 -7.37 7.51 -6.66
N LEU A 163 -7.60 6.63 -5.67
CA LEU A 163 -6.58 6.13 -4.77
C LEU A 163 -6.40 4.62 -4.97
N TYR A 164 -5.18 4.18 -5.22
CA TYR A 164 -4.75 2.79 -5.17
C TYR A 164 -3.97 2.55 -3.89
N VAL A 165 -4.32 1.49 -3.16
CA VAL A 165 -3.62 1.06 -1.94
C VAL A 165 -3.17 -0.37 -2.13
N VAL A 166 -1.86 -0.58 -2.10
CA VAL A 166 -1.24 -1.89 -2.31
C VAL A 166 -0.51 -2.30 -1.04
N ILE A 167 -0.86 -3.46 -0.51
CA ILE A 167 -0.26 -4.03 0.69
C ILE A 167 0.32 -5.40 0.35
N ASP A 168 1.64 -5.44 0.17
CA ASP A 168 2.40 -6.66 -0.05
C ASP A 168 3.05 -7.09 1.27
N ALA A 169 2.18 -7.39 2.22
CA ALA A 169 2.47 -7.87 3.57
C ALA A 169 1.50 -8.99 3.95
N CYS A 170 1.72 -9.63 5.08
CA CYS A 170 0.85 -10.68 5.61
C CYS A 170 0.71 -10.55 7.13
N HIS A 171 -0.51 -10.69 7.61
CA HIS A 171 -0.80 -10.65 9.03
C HIS A 171 -0.82 -12.04 9.68
N ALA A 172 -0.84 -13.11 8.87
CA ALA A 172 -0.76 -14.49 9.33
C ALA A 172 0.37 -15.22 8.61
N GLY A 173 1.46 -15.57 9.28
CA GLY A 173 2.56 -16.27 8.64
C GLY A 173 3.32 -17.17 9.59
N THR A 174 3.57 -18.43 9.21
CA THR A 174 4.61 -19.25 9.85
C THR A 174 5.92 -18.98 9.15
N SER A 175 6.95 -18.58 9.89
CA SER A 175 8.32 -18.77 9.41
C SER A 175 8.60 -20.27 9.38
N SER A 176 8.25 -20.95 8.29
CA SER A 176 8.78 -22.29 8.07
C SER A 176 10.25 -22.13 7.71
N ARG A 177 11.14 -22.67 8.54
CA ARG A 177 12.58 -22.77 8.23
C ARG A 177 12.88 -23.87 7.21
N ALA A 178 11.85 -24.37 6.52
CA ALA A 178 11.99 -25.39 5.51
C ALA A 178 12.10 -24.72 4.14
N ASN A 179 13.24 -24.92 3.50
CA ASN A 179 13.47 -24.69 2.09
C ASN A 179 13.43 -23.24 1.56
N ASP A 180 14.32 -22.35 2.02
CA ASP A 180 14.62 -21.09 1.33
C ASP A 180 13.38 -20.16 1.10
N GLU A 181 12.29 -20.37 1.84
CA GLU A 181 11.05 -19.59 1.74
C GLU A 181 11.09 -18.37 2.65
N THR A 182 10.86 -17.19 2.08
CA THR A 182 10.78 -15.94 2.83
C THR A 182 9.32 -15.51 2.98
N VAL A 183 8.87 -15.33 4.21
CA VAL A 183 7.50 -14.98 4.58
C VAL A 183 7.43 -13.54 5.09
N ARG A 184 6.43 -12.77 4.64
CA ARG A 184 6.23 -11.35 4.95
C ARG A 184 5.27 -11.11 6.11
N GLY A 185 5.30 -11.95 7.13
CA GLY A 185 4.42 -11.82 8.29
C GLY A 185 4.79 -12.77 9.41
N THR A 186 3.90 -12.87 10.40
CA THR A 186 4.09 -13.72 11.56
C THR A 186 2.75 -14.19 12.11
N LYS A 187 2.71 -15.44 12.64
CA LYS A 187 1.58 -15.96 13.43
C LYS A 187 1.60 -15.49 14.89
N VAL A 188 2.67 -14.83 15.29
CA VAL A 188 2.75 -14.31 16.66
C VAL A 188 2.03 -12.98 16.69
N GLY A 189 0.85 -12.96 17.31
CA GLY A 189 0.13 -11.72 17.58
C GLY A 189 0.92 -10.84 18.55
N PHE A 190 0.91 -9.54 18.33
CA PHE A 190 1.39 -8.58 19.31
C PHE A 190 0.30 -8.40 20.37
N THR A 191 0.53 -8.89 21.59
CA THR A 191 -0.48 -8.98 22.65
C THR A 191 0.02 -8.37 23.94
N TYR A 192 -0.89 -7.74 24.68
CA TYR A 192 -0.62 -7.07 25.95
C TYR A 192 -0.82 -8.03 27.15
N ASN A 193 -1.52 -9.15 26.92
CA ASN A 193 -1.98 -10.07 27.98
C ASN A 193 -1.81 -11.56 27.63
N ASN A 194 -0.92 -11.89 26.70
CA ASN A 194 -0.67 -13.25 26.21
C ASN A 194 -1.86 -13.89 25.45
N LYS A 195 -2.77 -13.11 24.90
CA LYS A 195 -3.81 -13.59 23.98
C LYS A 195 -3.17 -14.29 22.78
N VAL A 196 -3.70 -15.43 22.40
CA VAL A 196 -3.18 -16.21 21.27
C VAL A 196 -3.95 -15.82 20.01
N PHE A 197 -3.23 -15.33 18.99
CA PHE A 197 -3.81 -15.07 17.68
C PHE A 197 -4.24 -16.38 17.01
N LYS A 198 -5.48 -16.41 16.53
CA LYS A 198 -6.02 -17.48 15.70
C LYS A 198 -6.52 -16.87 14.41
N PRO A 199 -5.88 -17.17 13.25
CA PRO A 199 -6.32 -16.63 11.97
C PRO A 199 -7.79 -16.91 11.71
N SER A 200 -8.54 -15.88 11.32
CA SER A 200 -9.93 -16.04 10.90
C SER A 200 -9.96 -16.53 9.45
N SER A 201 -10.80 -17.51 9.16
CA SER A 201 -11.05 -17.96 7.78
C SER A 201 -11.99 -17.02 6.99
N GLN A 202 -12.32 -15.85 7.53
CA GLN A 202 -13.15 -14.88 6.85
C GLN A 202 -12.48 -14.38 5.59
N LYS A 203 -13.22 -14.33 4.49
CA LYS A 203 -12.72 -13.93 3.16
C LYS A 203 -12.69 -12.41 2.96
N LYS A 204 -12.96 -11.63 3.98
CA LYS A 204 -13.07 -10.16 3.89
C LYS A 204 -11.71 -9.51 4.02
N SER A 205 -11.54 -8.40 3.33
CA SER A 205 -10.44 -7.47 3.57
C SER A 205 -10.60 -6.82 4.94
N HIS A 206 -9.49 -6.49 5.58
CA HIS A 206 -9.45 -5.75 6.85
C HIS A 206 -9.74 -4.26 6.66
N TYR A 207 -9.63 -3.75 5.44
CA TYR A 207 -9.81 -2.33 5.19
C TYR A 207 -11.26 -2.00 4.90
N LYS A 208 -11.91 -1.29 5.84
CA LYS A 208 -13.28 -0.79 5.69
C LYS A 208 -13.32 0.29 4.59
N VAL A 209 -14.09 0.05 3.54
CA VAL A 209 -14.24 1.00 2.45
C VAL A 209 -15.51 1.82 2.61
N ASP A 210 -15.37 3.06 3.07
CA ASP A 210 -16.48 4.00 3.12
C ASP A 210 -16.85 4.46 1.70
N ALA A 211 -18.10 4.30 1.31
CA ALA A 211 -18.63 4.89 0.10
C ALA A 211 -19.14 6.31 0.36
N SER A 212 -18.59 7.30 -0.32
CA SER A 212 -19.05 8.69 -0.25
C SER A 212 -18.89 9.39 -1.60
N ALA A 213 -19.95 10.03 -2.09
CA ALA A 213 -19.95 10.80 -3.32
C ALA A 213 -18.97 11.99 -3.31
N LYS A 214 -18.47 12.40 -2.14
CA LYS A 214 -17.51 13.50 -1.99
C LYS A 214 -16.04 13.02 -2.02
N MET A 215 -15.81 11.72 -1.87
CA MET A 215 -14.49 11.12 -1.82
C MET A 215 -14.11 10.51 -3.19
N SER A 216 -12.82 10.34 -3.42
CA SER A 216 -12.36 9.55 -4.57
C SER A 216 -12.74 8.09 -4.44
N HIS A 217 -12.83 7.42 -5.57
CA HIS A 217 -12.77 5.96 -5.57
C HIS A 217 -11.47 5.50 -4.92
N VAL A 218 -11.53 4.31 -4.32
CA VAL A 218 -10.37 3.61 -3.79
C VAL A 218 -10.40 2.16 -4.25
N MET A 219 -9.23 1.62 -4.55
CA MET A 219 -9.00 0.21 -4.78
C MET A 219 -7.88 -0.26 -3.87
N TYR A 220 -8.17 -1.24 -3.03
CA TYR A 220 -7.18 -1.99 -2.28
C TYR A 220 -6.80 -3.25 -3.04
N LEU A 221 -5.51 -3.57 -3.01
CA LEU A 221 -4.94 -4.85 -3.44
C LEU A 221 -4.05 -5.35 -2.30
N GLU A 222 -4.40 -6.50 -1.77
CA GLU A 222 -3.66 -7.16 -0.70
C GLU A 222 -3.14 -8.50 -1.20
N ALA A 223 -1.91 -8.83 -0.83
CA ALA A 223 -1.21 -9.99 -1.36
C ALA A 223 -1.85 -11.32 -0.96
N CYS A 224 -2.52 -11.38 0.19
CA CYS A 224 -3.14 -12.61 0.70
C CYS A 224 -4.33 -12.30 1.61
N ARG A 225 -5.13 -13.33 1.87
CA ARG A 225 -6.18 -13.27 2.90
C ARG A 225 -5.57 -13.32 4.30
N PRO A 226 -6.34 -12.93 5.34
CA PRO A 226 -5.91 -12.96 6.73
C PRO A 226 -5.39 -14.30 7.23
N ASP A 227 -5.98 -15.40 6.72
CA ASP A 227 -5.63 -16.77 7.09
C ASP A 227 -4.48 -17.35 6.26
N GLN A 228 -3.98 -16.62 5.28
CA GLN A 228 -2.95 -17.08 4.35
C GLN A 228 -1.58 -16.46 4.64
N VAL A 229 -0.57 -17.05 4.03
CA VAL A 229 0.82 -16.61 4.12
C VAL A 229 1.22 -15.91 2.83
N ASN A 230 1.79 -14.72 2.94
CA ASN A 230 2.42 -14.04 1.80
C ASN A 230 3.88 -14.50 1.68
N MET A 231 4.16 -15.32 0.68
CA MET A 231 5.49 -15.86 0.39
C MET A 231 6.15 -15.11 -0.75
N GLU A 232 7.42 -14.76 -0.57
CA GLU A 232 8.19 -14.15 -1.64
C GLU A 232 8.46 -15.14 -2.78
N ILE A 233 8.46 -14.62 -3.99
CA ILE A 233 8.82 -15.35 -5.21
C ILE A 233 10.27 -15.04 -5.59
N LYS A 234 10.94 -16.02 -6.20
CA LYS A 234 12.26 -15.84 -6.80
C LYS A 234 12.12 -15.69 -8.30
N VAL A 235 12.63 -14.58 -8.83
CA VAL A 235 12.68 -14.30 -10.26
C VAL A 235 14.12 -14.04 -10.64
N LYS A 236 14.71 -14.95 -11.39
CA LYS A 236 16.16 -14.99 -11.65
C LYS A 236 16.93 -15.00 -10.31
N ASP A 237 17.76 -14.00 -10.07
CA ASP A 237 18.61 -13.90 -8.87
C ASP A 237 18.04 -13.01 -7.78
N ARG A 238 16.80 -12.52 -7.92
CA ARG A 238 16.16 -11.63 -6.94
C ARG A 238 14.87 -12.19 -6.41
N ARG A 239 14.52 -11.79 -5.18
CA ARG A 239 13.24 -12.09 -4.56
C ARG A 239 12.36 -10.84 -4.55
N TYR A 240 11.06 -11.07 -4.68
CA TYR A 240 10.04 -10.04 -4.71
C TYR A 240 8.77 -10.51 -3.99
N GLY A 241 7.98 -9.57 -3.51
CA GLY A 241 6.59 -9.84 -3.18
C GLY A 241 5.79 -10.22 -4.43
N PRO A 242 4.96 -11.24 -4.37
CA PRO A 242 4.22 -11.71 -5.54
C PRO A 242 3.26 -10.65 -6.08
N LEU A 243 2.62 -9.86 -5.22
CA LEU A 243 1.73 -8.79 -5.63
C LEU A 243 2.51 -7.67 -6.34
N SER A 244 3.61 -7.21 -5.75
CA SER A 244 4.48 -6.17 -6.30
C SER A 244 5.03 -6.56 -7.67
N TYR A 245 5.47 -7.81 -7.80
CA TYR A 245 5.98 -8.32 -9.07
C TYR A 245 4.90 -8.33 -10.16
N ASN A 246 3.72 -8.87 -9.87
CA ASN A 246 2.62 -8.95 -10.84
C ASN A 246 2.06 -7.56 -11.20
N ILE A 247 2.02 -6.62 -10.25
CA ILE A 247 1.72 -5.21 -10.55
C ILE A 247 2.77 -4.63 -11.50
N SER A 248 4.05 -4.92 -11.31
CA SER A 248 5.10 -4.43 -12.21
C SER A 248 4.91 -4.90 -13.64
N GLN A 249 4.52 -6.17 -13.83
CA GLN A 249 4.22 -6.74 -15.15
C GLN A 249 2.99 -6.05 -15.77
N ALA A 250 1.93 -5.86 -15.00
CA ALA A 250 0.72 -5.17 -15.46
C ALA A 250 1.03 -3.73 -15.91
N LEU A 251 1.78 -2.97 -15.10
CA LEU A 251 2.13 -1.58 -15.39
C LEU A 251 3.11 -1.39 -16.55
N GLN A 252 3.85 -2.43 -16.95
CA GLN A 252 4.67 -2.41 -18.17
C GLN A 252 3.81 -2.47 -19.44
N THR A 253 2.63 -3.08 -19.36
CA THR A 253 1.71 -3.23 -20.49
C THR A 253 0.71 -2.10 -20.60
N LYS A 254 0.24 -1.57 -19.46
CA LYS A 254 -0.77 -0.53 -19.41
C LYS A 254 -0.47 0.50 -18.32
N PRO A 255 -0.70 1.80 -18.62
CA PRO A 255 -0.49 2.85 -17.61
C PRO A 255 -1.58 2.80 -16.53
N LEU A 256 -1.20 3.18 -15.32
CA LEU A 256 -2.14 3.42 -14.23
C LEU A 256 -2.95 4.69 -14.51
N THR A 257 -4.27 4.55 -14.51
CA THR A 257 -5.25 5.62 -14.82
C THR A 257 -6.33 5.66 -13.74
N THR A 258 -7.43 6.36 -13.96
CA THR A 258 -8.62 6.31 -13.11
C THR A 258 -9.49 5.07 -13.39
N ASN A 259 -9.18 4.27 -14.40
CA ASN A 259 -9.90 3.03 -14.72
C ASN A 259 -9.35 1.87 -13.86
N ALA A 260 -9.86 1.75 -12.65
CA ALA A 260 -9.44 0.73 -11.70
C ALA A 260 -9.74 -0.69 -12.17
N ALA A 261 -10.86 -0.90 -12.86
CA ALA A 261 -11.22 -2.21 -13.38
C ALA A 261 -10.21 -2.71 -14.42
N GLU A 262 -9.73 -1.83 -15.31
CA GLU A 262 -8.70 -2.18 -16.28
C GLU A 262 -7.38 -2.55 -15.61
N PHE A 263 -6.98 -1.79 -14.60
CA PHE A 263 -5.77 -2.10 -13.82
C PHE A 263 -5.89 -3.44 -13.12
N LEU A 264 -7.00 -3.69 -12.41
CA LEU A 264 -7.24 -4.96 -11.72
C LEU A 264 -7.20 -6.15 -12.69
N ASN A 265 -7.86 -6.03 -13.85
CA ASN A 265 -7.84 -7.07 -14.88
C ASN A 265 -6.43 -7.35 -15.40
N SER A 266 -5.59 -6.31 -15.55
CA SER A 266 -4.20 -6.46 -15.97
C SER A 266 -3.36 -7.18 -14.90
N VAL A 267 -3.57 -6.87 -13.61
CA VAL A 267 -2.90 -7.56 -12.50
C VAL A 267 -3.34 -9.03 -12.44
N LYS A 268 -4.65 -9.32 -12.53
CA LYS A 268 -5.18 -10.69 -12.55
C LYS A 268 -4.64 -11.48 -13.75
N ALA A 269 -4.56 -10.89 -14.92
CA ALA A 269 -3.98 -11.52 -16.11
C ALA A 269 -2.50 -11.85 -15.90
N SER A 270 -1.72 -10.96 -15.26
CA SER A 270 -0.33 -11.24 -14.92
C SER A 270 -0.21 -12.43 -13.95
N ILE A 271 -1.06 -12.48 -12.91
CA ILE A 271 -1.09 -13.57 -11.94
C ILE A 271 -1.41 -14.91 -12.63
N MET A 272 -2.40 -14.95 -13.51
CA MET A 272 -2.85 -16.17 -14.19
C MET A 272 -1.82 -16.69 -15.20
N ASN A 273 -1.14 -15.79 -15.91
CA ASN A 273 -0.30 -16.14 -17.04
C ASN A 273 1.20 -16.18 -16.71
N GLY A 274 1.59 -15.53 -15.61
CA GLY A 274 3.01 -15.28 -15.29
C GLY A 274 3.71 -16.42 -14.56
N GLY A 275 3.00 -17.33 -13.91
CA GLY A 275 3.58 -18.41 -13.10
C GLY A 275 4.31 -17.95 -11.82
N TYR A 276 4.18 -16.68 -11.47
CA TYR A 276 4.84 -16.05 -10.31
C TYR A 276 3.83 -15.66 -9.23
N TRP A 277 2.94 -16.61 -8.88
CA TRP A 277 1.99 -16.44 -7.77
C TRP A 277 1.91 -17.73 -6.97
N PRO A 278 2.09 -17.69 -5.64
CA PRO A 278 2.04 -18.88 -4.81
C PRO A 278 0.65 -19.56 -4.82
N ASN A 279 0.60 -20.88 -4.94
CA ASN A 279 -0.64 -21.65 -5.05
C ASN A 279 -1.59 -21.51 -3.85
N ASN A 280 -1.04 -21.26 -2.66
CA ASN A 280 -1.80 -21.17 -1.41
C ASN A 280 -2.10 -19.71 -1.00
N GLN A 281 -2.09 -18.80 -1.95
CA GLN A 281 -2.24 -17.37 -1.72
C GLN A 281 -3.29 -16.80 -2.68
N ASN A 282 -4.18 -15.96 -2.18
CA ASN A 282 -5.22 -15.33 -2.97
C ASN A 282 -5.05 -13.82 -2.96
N LEU A 283 -5.12 -13.19 -4.11
CA LEU A 283 -5.26 -11.74 -4.20
C LEU A 283 -6.59 -11.34 -3.56
N VAL A 284 -6.53 -10.42 -2.62
CA VAL A 284 -7.71 -9.77 -2.03
C VAL A 284 -7.87 -8.38 -2.62
N THR A 285 -9.09 -8.00 -2.94
CA THR A 285 -9.38 -6.69 -3.50
C THR A 285 -10.65 -6.14 -2.89
N GLU A 286 -10.59 -4.87 -2.47
CA GLU A 286 -11.75 -4.10 -2.01
C GLU A 286 -11.84 -2.80 -2.81
N THR A 287 -13.06 -2.40 -3.12
CA THR A 287 -13.32 -1.20 -3.92
C THR A 287 -14.50 -0.41 -3.39
N SER A 288 -14.51 0.90 -3.62
CA SER A 288 -15.62 1.79 -3.25
C SER A 288 -16.59 2.05 -4.40
N PHE A 289 -16.55 1.27 -5.46
CA PHE A 289 -17.40 1.43 -6.66
C PHE A 289 -18.01 0.13 -7.11
#